data_18be08d18232f0def0f3890be1b799bd
#
_entry.id   18be08d18232f0def0f3890be1b799bd
#
_cell.length_a   1.000
_cell.length_b   1.000
_cell.length_c   1.000
_cell.angle_alpha   90.00
_cell.angle_beta   90.00
_cell.angle_gamma   90.00
#
_symmetry.space_group_name_H-M   'P 1'
#
loop_
_entity.id
_entity.type
_entity.pdbx_description
1 polymer ?
#
loop_
_entity_poly.entity_id
_entity_poly.type
_entity_poly.pdbx_seq_one_letter_code
_entity_poly.pdbx_strand_id
1 'polypeptide(L)'
;AGLGADVSREQIMNIFGKVGSEGQKVFLNKTDEEILDAGEERDRKHIKDKLGINVPKLIYKPEGMEYETYELDDKIQRAKMEYLTKDEKYYYVYMNKKSVDTQEVMEIDGKVVDQHLLSVKYLEKGVKVEHIEEENGKSLYKADFYYNNVYYLFIGEMEKEEFDEIIKKMIF
;
A
#
# COMPACT_ATOMS: atom_id res chain seq x y z
N ALA A 1 14.20 -3.56 18.53
CA ALA A 1 13.55 -3.41 17.27
C ALA A 1 13.40 -1.95 16.93
N GLY A 2 13.78 -1.58 15.74
CA GLY A 2 13.56 -0.25 15.24
C GLY A 2 12.10 0.11 15.31
N LEU A 3 11.78 1.32 15.56
CA LEU A 3 10.44 1.77 15.81
C LEU A 3 10.09 2.86 14.80
N GLY A 4 8.82 2.95 14.44
CA GLY A 4 8.33 3.95 13.53
C GLY A 4 8.24 3.44 12.09
N ALA A 5 8.42 4.34 11.17
CA ALA A 5 8.28 4.05 9.75
C ALA A 5 9.23 2.95 9.27
N ASP A 6 10.46 2.93 9.80
CA ASP A 6 11.47 1.97 9.38
C ASP A 6 11.10 0.54 9.77
N VAL A 7 10.52 0.36 10.95
CA VAL A 7 10.07 -0.97 11.39
C VAL A 7 8.97 -1.48 10.49
N SER A 8 7.98 -0.66 10.20
CA SER A 8 6.88 -1.04 9.31
C SER A 8 7.40 -1.40 7.94
N ARG A 9 8.39 -0.67 7.45
CA ARG A 9 9.01 -0.93 6.16
C ARG A 9 9.72 -2.28 6.15
N GLU A 10 10.56 -2.56 7.14
CA GLU A 10 11.27 -3.83 7.25
C GLU A 10 10.30 -5.00 7.37
N GLN A 11 9.27 -4.85 8.19
CA GLN A 11 8.26 -5.86 8.40
C GLN A 11 7.57 -6.22 7.08
N ILE A 12 7.14 -5.23 6.32
CA ILE A 12 6.50 -5.44 5.03
C ILE A 12 7.47 -6.06 4.03
N MET A 13 8.71 -5.58 3.97
CA MET A 13 9.72 -6.12 3.07
C MET A 13 10.05 -7.57 3.39
N ASN A 14 10.08 -7.96 4.66
CA ASN A 14 10.33 -9.33 5.06
C ASN A 14 9.19 -10.27 4.67
N ILE A 15 7.94 -9.81 4.75
CA ILE A 15 6.77 -10.60 4.43
C ILE A 15 6.63 -10.82 2.94
N PHE A 16 6.77 -9.75 2.15
CA PHE A 16 6.57 -9.81 0.71
C PHE A 16 7.82 -10.21 -0.07
N GLY A 17 8.94 -10.34 0.63
CA GLY A 17 10.21 -10.43 -0.02
C GLY A 17 10.58 -9.10 -0.65
N LYS A 18 11.73 -9.05 -1.22
CA LYS A 18 12.17 -7.84 -1.90
C LYS A 18 11.42 -7.69 -3.21
N VAL A 19 10.57 -6.68 -3.28
CA VAL A 19 10.07 -6.24 -4.57
C VAL A 19 11.29 -5.67 -5.30
N GLY A 20 11.76 -6.43 -6.28
CA GLY A 20 12.66 -5.94 -7.26
C GLY A 20 14.02 -5.44 -6.86
N SER A 21 14.96 -6.34 -6.65
CA SER A 21 16.33 -6.01 -7.01
C SER A 21 16.44 -5.57 -8.49
N GLU A 22 15.43 -5.89 -9.29
CA GLU A 22 15.33 -5.56 -10.70
C GLU A 22 14.20 -4.57 -11.00
N GLY A 23 13.48 -4.14 -9.99
CA GLY A 23 12.45 -3.11 -10.12
C GLY A 23 13.06 -1.73 -10.29
N GLN A 24 12.24 -0.82 -10.74
CA GLN A 24 12.62 0.57 -10.88
C GLN A 24 12.17 1.37 -9.68
N LYS A 25 13.07 2.21 -9.17
CA LYS A 25 12.74 3.19 -8.14
C LYS A 25 12.78 4.58 -8.73
N VAL A 26 11.74 5.34 -8.47
CA VAL A 26 11.67 6.73 -8.89
C VAL A 26 11.58 7.60 -7.64
N PHE A 27 12.52 8.54 -7.53
CA PHE A 27 12.54 9.49 -6.44
C PHE A 27 12.10 10.86 -6.95
N LEU A 28 11.16 11.46 -6.26
CA LEU A 28 10.60 12.74 -6.63
C LEU A 28 11.06 13.83 -5.66
N ASN A 29 11.26 15.02 -6.20
CA ASN A 29 11.51 16.20 -5.38
C ASN A 29 10.18 16.67 -4.80
N LYS A 30 10.08 16.75 -3.49
CA LYS A 30 8.84 17.06 -2.77
C LYS A 30 8.51 18.56 -2.67
N THR A 31 9.23 19.42 -3.36
CA THR A 31 9.00 20.85 -3.25
C THR A 31 7.81 21.36 -4.06
N ASP A 32 7.24 20.52 -4.92
CA ASP A 32 6.16 20.88 -5.83
C ASP A 32 5.13 19.77 -5.92
N GLU A 33 3.92 20.03 -5.42
CA GLU A 33 2.82 19.05 -5.41
C GLU A 33 2.40 18.64 -6.83
N GLU A 34 2.43 19.55 -7.80
CA GLU A 34 2.08 19.23 -9.19
C GLU A 34 3.07 18.22 -9.78
N ILE A 35 4.34 18.37 -9.46
CA ILE A 35 5.37 17.42 -9.89
C ILE A 35 5.17 16.07 -9.20
N LEU A 36 4.83 16.06 -7.91
CA LEU A 36 4.56 14.83 -7.17
C LEU A 36 3.34 14.10 -7.72
N ASP A 37 2.25 14.81 -7.98
CA ASP A 37 1.05 14.23 -8.56
C ASP A 37 1.31 13.68 -9.96
N ALA A 38 2.04 14.42 -10.79
CA ALA A 38 2.42 13.95 -12.12
C ALA A 38 3.34 12.73 -12.05
N GLY A 39 4.22 12.68 -11.05
CA GLY A 39 5.08 11.54 -10.81
C GLY A 39 4.30 10.30 -10.38
N GLU A 40 3.35 10.47 -9.50
CA GLU A 40 2.47 9.37 -9.06
C GLU A 40 1.70 8.80 -10.25
N GLU A 41 1.10 9.64 -11.08
CA GLU A 41 0.38 9.20 -12.27
C GLU A 41 1.29 8.50 -13.28
N ARG A 42 2.48 9.02 -13.50
CA ARG A 42 3.47 8.40 -14.38
C ARG A 42 3.83 7.01 -13.87
N ASP A 43 4.06 6.87 -12.58
CA ASP A 43 4.47 5.60 -11.99
C ASP A 43 3.32 4.60 -11.98
N ARG A 44 2.09 5.06 -11.72
CA ARG A 44 0.90 4.23 -11.85
C ARG A 44 0.76 3.69 -13.27
N LYS A 45 0.95 4.54 -14.25
CA LYS A 45 0.90 4.15 -15.66
C LYS A 45 1.97 3.11 -15.99
N HIS A 46 3.17 3.29 -15.49
CA HIS A 46 4.26 2.34 -15.71
C HIS A 46 3.93 0.96 -15.13
N ILE A 47 3.40 0.91 -13.92
CA ILE A 47 2.97 -0.34 -13.29
C ILE A 47 1.87 -1.00 -14.12
N LYS A 48 0.87 -0.22 -14.51
CA LYS A 48 -0.24 -0.71 -15.32
C LYS A 48 0.24 -1.29 -16.64
N ASP A 49 1.12 -0.58 -17.33
CA ASP A 49 1.64 -1.01 -18.63
C ASP A 49 2.49 -2.28 -18.51
N LYS A 50 3.29 -2.38 -17.46
CA LYS A 50 4.17 -3.54 -17.26
C LYS A 50 3.45 -4.78 -16.76
N LEU A 51 2.52 -4.62 -15.83
CA LEU A 51 1.84 -5.75 -15.21
C LEU A 51 0.47 -6.05 -15.82
N GLY A 52 -0.08 -5.13 -16.59
CA GLY A 52 -1.42 -5.29 -17.16
C GLY A 52 -2.50 -5.33 -16.09
N ILE A 53 -2.38 -4.55 -15.05
CA ILE A 53 -3.30 -4.54 -13.90
C ILE A 53 -3.93 -3.17 -13.71
N ASN A 54 -5.02 -3.15 -12.95
CA ASN A 54 -5.59 -1.90 -12.45
C ASN A 54 -4.75 -1.43 -11.26
N VAL A 55 -4.32 -0.18 -11.29
CA VAL A 55 -3.50 0.39 -10.22
C VAL A 55 -4.35 1.36 -9.40
N PRO A 56 -4.45 1.17 -8.08
CA PRO A 56 -5.25 2.06 -7.25
C PRO A 56 -4.77 3.51 -7.33
N LYS A 57 -5.73 4.42 -7.39
CA LYS A 57 -5.48 5.84 -7.27
C LYS A 57 -6.07 6.33 -5.95
N LEU A 58 -5.24 6.94 -5.13
CA LEU A 58 -5.68 7.51 -3.87
C LEU A 58 -6.28 8.89 -4.12
N ILE A 59 -7.61 8.96 -4.14
CA ILE A 59 -8.31 10.23 -4.32
C ILE A 59 -8.23 11.08 -3.06
N TYR A 60 -8.27 10.42 -1.90
CA TYR A 60 -8.08 11.06 -0.62
C TYR A 60 -6.69 10.72 -0.07
N LYS A 61 -5.98 11.74 0.36
CA LYS A 61 -4.74 11.60 1.14
C LYS A 61 -4.86 12.47 2.38
N PRO A 62 -4.52 11.96 3.57
CA PRO A 62 -4.42 12.80 4.76
C PRO A 62 -3.51 13.99 4.53
N GLU A 63 -3.75 15.08 5.25
CA GLU A 63 -2.91 16.27 5.17
C GLU A 63 -1.45 15.91 5.41
N GLY A 64 -0.57 16.38 4.52
CA GLY A 64 0.86 16.14 4.60
C GLY A 64 1.32 14.78 4.11
N MET A 65 0.42 13.91 3.68
CA MET A 65 0.80 12.64 3.06
C MET A 65 1.23 12.86 1.62
N GLU A 66 2.41 12.35 1.28
CA GLU A 66 2.99 12.52 -0.05
C GLU A 66 3.41 11.18 -0.65
N TYR A 67 3.27 11.10 -1.97
CA TYR A 67 3.81 9.97 -2.71
C TYR A 67 5.34 10.06 -2.74
N GLU A 68 6.01 8.95 -2.47
CA GLU A 68 7.47 8.88 -2.43
C GLU A 68 8.06 8.22 -3.66
N THR A 69 7.77 6.95 -3.83
CA THR A 69 8.40 6.13 -4.85
C THR A 69 7.62 4.84 -5.08
N TYR A 70 8.08 4.04 -6.02
CA TYR A 70 7.52 2.71 -6.26
C TYR A 70 8.62 1.71 -6.53
N GLU A 71 8.30 0.45 -6.38
CA GLU A 71 9.12 -0.67 -6.79
C GLU A 71 8.29 -1.59 -7.67
N LEU A 72 8.90 -2.14 -8.70
CA LEU A 72 8.26 -3.00 -9.67
C LEU A 72 9.17 -4.19 -9.99
N ASP A 73 8.62 -5.39 -9.89
CA ASP A 73 9.30 -6.59 -10.32
C ASP A 73 8.39 -7.33 -11.31
N ASP A 74 8.71 -7.23 -12.58
CA ASP A 74 7.90 -7.83 -13.64
C ASP A 74 8.09 -9.34 -13.75
N LYS A 75 9.15 -9.90 -13.20
CA LYS A 75 9.35 -11.36 -13.19
C LYS A 75 8.35 -12.05 -12.26
N ILE A 76 8.13 -11.48 -11.09
CA ILE A 76 7.19 -12.03 -10.12
C ILE A 76 5.85 -11.30 -10.13
N GLN A 77 5.65 -10.37 -11.05
CA GLN A 77 4.41 -9.64 -11.27
C GLN A 77 3.91 -8.90 -10.03
N ARG A 78 4.81 -8.17 -9.39
CA ARG A 78 4.55 -7.42 -8.17
C ARG A 78 4.95 -5.97 -8.31
N ALA A 79 4.21 -5.11 -7.61
CA ALA A 79 4.57 -3.71 -7.47
C ALA A 79 4.19 -3.22 -6.08
N LYS A 80 4.87 -2.18 -5.64
CA LYS A 80 4.59 -1.54 -4.36
C LYS A 80 4.77 -0.04 -4.54
N MET A 81 3.77 0.74 -4.15
CA MET A 81 3.86 2.19 -4.10
C MET A 81 4.04 2.62 -2.66
N GLU A 82 4.92 3.56 -2.41
CA GLU A 82 5.26 4.05 -1.08
C GLU A 82 4.83 5.50 -0.93
N TYR A 83 4.17 5.78 0.17
CA TYR A 83 3.75 7.11 0.58
C TYR A 83 4.33 7.40 1.96
N LEU A 84 4.52 8.66 2.26
CA LEU A 84 5.01 9.11 3.56
C LEU A 84 4.02 10.09 4.16
N THR A 85 3.62 9.85 5.41
CA THR A 85 2.72 10.76 6.13
C THR A 85 3.49 11.96 6.70
N LYS A 86 2.77 12.99 7.14
CA LYS A 86 3.38 14.15 7.77
C LYS A 86 4.19 13.82 9.03
N ASP A 87 3.86 12.70 9.68
CA ASP A 87 4.55 12.21 10.87
C ASP A 87 5.70 11.26 10.52
N GLU A 88 6.11 11.27 9.25
CA GLU A 88 7.19 10.43 8.73
C GLU A 88 6.94 8.93 8.89
N LYS A 89 5.68 8.52 8.76
CA LYS A 89 5.27 7.12 8.76
C LYS A 89 4.98 6.67 7.35
N TYR A 90 5.33 5.42 7.02
CA TYR A 90 5.10 4.87 5.70
C TYR A 90 3.66 4.37 5.54
N TYR A 91 3.17 4.51 4.33
CA TYR A 91 1.95 3.89 3.86
C TYR A 91 2.27 3.18 2.54
N TYR A 92 1.86 1.92 2.44
CA TYR A 92 2.17 1.11 1.26
C TYR A 92 0.90 0.64 0.57
N VAL A 93 0.95 0.67 -0.75
CA VAL A 93 -0.03 0.02 -1.62
C VAL A 93 0.71 -1.06 -2.39
N TYR A 94 0.44 -2.29 -2.03
CA TYR A 94 1.09 -3.46 -2.62
C TYR A 94 0.14 -4.14 -3.60
N MET A 95 0.67 -4.56 -4.74
CA MET A 95 -0.09 -5.21 -5.81
C MET A 95 0.66 -6.45 -6.27
N ASN A 96 -0.06 -7.55 -6.38
CA ASN A 96 0.51 -8.77 -6.92
C ASN A 96 -0.48 -9.44 -7.85
N LYS A 97 -0.11 -9.55 -9.12
CA LYS A 97 -0.94 -10.23 -10.10
C LYS A 97 -1.02 -11.70 -9.74
N LYS A 98 -2.24 -12.19 -9.55
CA LYS A 98 -2.47 -13.55 -9.14
C LYS A 98 -2.10 -14.54 -10.25
N SER A 99 -1.18 -15.46 -9.99
CA SER A 99 -1.02 -16.64 -10.82
C SER A 99 -1.97 -17.72 -10.34
N VAL A 100 -2.35 -18.63 -11.22
CA VAL A 100 -3.35 -19.68 -10.95
C VAL A 100 -2.96 -20.55 -9.76
N ASP A 101 -1.69 -20.64 -9.43
CA ASP A 101 -1.15 -21.57 -8.44
C ASP A 101 -0.73 -20.90 -7.12
N THR A 102 -0.89 -19.60 -6.98
CA THR A 102 -0.44 -18.91 -5.75
C THR A 102 -1.62 -18.44 -4.91
N GLN A 103 -1.75 -19.06 -3.75
CA GLN A 103 -2.49 -18.46 -2.65
C GLN A 103 -1.48 -17.73 -1.78
N GLU A 104 -1.45 -16.42 -1.88
CA GLU A 104 -0.62 -15.65 -0.98
C GLU A 104 -1.40 -15.38 0.29
N VAL A 105 -0.93 -15.94 1.38
CA VAL A 105 -1.37 -15.57 2.71
C VAL A 105 -0.32 -14.62 3.26
N MET A 106 -0.71 -13.38 3.43
CA MET A 106 0.16 -12.35 3.98
C MET A 106 -0.06 -12.27 5.48
N GLU A 107 0.92 -12.72 6.24
CA GLU A 107 0.92 -12.57 7.69
C GLU A 107 1.85 -11.44 8.06
N ILE A 108 1.31 -10.49 8.81
CA ILE A 108 2.08 -9.38 9.35
C ILE A 108 2.26 -9.63 10.84
N ASP A 109 3.50 -9.56 11.29
CA ASP A 109 3.81 -9.71 12.71
C ASP A 109 3.08 -8.63 13.52
N GLY A 110 2.49 -9.07 14.59
CA GLY A 110 1.69 -8.22 15.43
C GLY A 110 0.36 -8.88 15.73
N LYS A 111 -0.29 -8.40 16.77
CA LYS A 111 -1.56 -8.95 17.21
C LYS A 111 -2.70 -8.16 16.57
N VAL A 112 -3.62 -8.85 15.94
CA VAL A 112 -4.87 -8.25 15.51
C VAL A 112 -5.71 -7.99 16.74
N VAL A 113 -5.88 -6.73 17.11
CA VAL A 113 -6.64 -6.33 18.30
C VAL A 113 -8.07 -5.95 17.97
N ASP A 114 -8.34 -5.61 16.72
CA ASP A 114 -9.63 -5.14 16.29
C ASP A 114 -9.77 -5.30 14.79
N GLN A 115 -10.99 -5.39 14.32
CA GLN A 115 -11.28 -5.41 12.88
C GLN A 115 -12.67 -4.86 12.63
N HIS A 116 -12.87 -4.29 11.46
CA HIS A 116 -14.18 -3.81 11.04
C HIS A 116 -14.35 -3.99 9.54
N LEU A 117 -15.60 -4.04 9.11
CA LEU A 117 -15.95 -4.14 7.72
C LEU A 117 -16.22 -2.75 7.17
N LEU A 118 -15.52 -2.42 6.09
CA LEU A 118 -15.64 -1.14 5.44
C LEU A 118 -16.35 -1.30 4.11
N SER A 119 -17.43 -0.56 3.91
CA SER A 119 -18.13 -0.56 2.63
C SER A 119 -17.35 0.29 1.63
N VAL A 120 -16.88 -0.33 0.56
CA VAL A 120 -16.16 0.36 -0.51
C VAL A 120 -17.06 0.41 -1.74
N LYS A 121 -17.63 1.57 -1.96
CA LYS A 121 -18.63 1.76 -3.03
C LYS A 121 -18.09 1.40 -4.41
N TYR A 122 -16.87 1.81 -4.72
CA TYR A 122 -16.25 1.52 -6.02
C TYR A 122 -16.15 0.02 -6.29
N LEU A 123 -15.84 -0.77 -5.27
CA LEU A 123 -15.68 -2.21 -5.39
C LEU A 123 -17.00 -2.97 -5.25
N GLU A 124 -18.07 -2.29 -4.85
CA GLU A 124 -19.38 -2.88 -4.58
C GLU A 124 -19.33 -4.04 -3.59
N LYS A 125 -18.41 -3.96 -2.64
CA LYS A 125 -18.24 -4.99 -1.61
C LYS A 125 -17.66 -4.40 -0.34
N GLY A 126 -17.75 -5.18 0.74
CA GLY A 126 -17.09 -4.88 1.99
C GLY A 126 -15.63 -5.28 1.95
N VAL A 127 -14.80 -4.49 2.57
CA VAL A 127 -13.38 -4.78 2.75
C VAL A 127 -13.11 -4.84 4.25
N LYS A 128 -12.47 -5.89 4.69
CA LYS A 128 -12.10 -6.04 6.09
C LYS A 128 -10.85 -5.22 6.37
N VAL A 129 -10.93 -4.36 7.37
CA VAL A 129 -9.80 -3.59 7.88
C VAL A 129 -9.40 -4.20 9.22
N GLU A 130 -8.13 -4.53 9.34
CA GLU A 130 -7.57 -5.08 10.57
C GLU A 130 -6.67 -4.06 11.25
N HIS A 131 -6.85 -3.91 12.56
CA HIS A 131 -5.99 -3.12 13.41
C HIS A 131 -4.98 -4.05 14.06
N ILE A 132 -3.71 -3.81 13.78
CA ILE A 132 -2.62 -4.64 14.26
C ILE A 132 -1.81 -3.83 15.26
N GLU A 133 -1.68 -4.34 16.47
CA GLU A 133 -0.86 -3.72 17.50
C GLU A 133 0.47 -4.46 17.59
N GLU A 134 1.55 -3.70 17.50
CA GLU A 134 2.89 -4.22 17.66
C GLU A 134 3.33 -4.15 19.12
N GLU A 135 4.35 -4.93 19.48
CA GLU A 135 4.88 -4.99 20.85
C GLU A 135 5.28 -3.64 21.41
N ASN A 136 5.66 -2.71 20.55
CA ASN A 136 6.08 -1.36 20.94
C ASN A 136 4.93 -0.36 21.11
N GLY A 137 3.69 -0.83 21.07
CA GLY A 137 2.50 0.02 21.18
C GLY A 137 2.11 0.75 19.92
N LYS A 138 2.77 0.47 18.80
CA LYS A 138 2.40 1.06 17.51
C LYS A 138 1.21 0.36 16.90
N SER A 139 0.42 1.13 16.18
CA SER A 139 -0.78 0.64 15.52
C SER A 139 -0.62 0.71 14.02
N LEU A 140 -0.86 -0.42 13.38
CA LEU A 140 -0.95 -0.50 11.92
C LEU A 140 -2.37 -0.83 11.55
N TYR A 141 -2.83 -0.29 10.44
CA TYR A 141 -4.07 -0.71 9.80
C TYR A 141 -3.75 -1.38 8.49
N LYS A 142 -4.45 -2.45 8.23
CA LYS A 142 -4.25 -3.28 7.04
C LYS A 142 -5.61 -3.58 6.42
N ALA A 143 -5.69 -3.45 5.10
CA ALA A 143 -6.83 -3.90 4.31
C ALA A 143 -6.30 -4.62 3.09
N ASP A 144 -6.84 -5.81 2.81
CA ASP A 144 -6.45 -6.56 1.64
C ASP A 144 -7.67 -7.17 0.96
N PHE A 145 -7.59 -7.32 -0.34
CA PHE A 145 -8.66 -7.89 -1.15
C PHE A 145 -8.16 -8.28 -2.53
N TYR A 146 -8.95 -9.07 -3.21
CA TYR A 146 -8.73 -9.38 -4.62
C TYR A 146 -9.69 -8.57 -5.49
N TYR A 147 -9.18 -8.06 -6.58
CA TYR A 147 -9.97 -7.37 -7.60
C TYR A 147 -9.36 -7.64 -8.96
N ASN A 148 -10.17 -8.13 -9.92
CA ASN A 148 -9.72 -8.48 -11.27
C ASN A 148 -8.46 -9.37 -11.28
N ASN A 149 -8.45 -10.40 -10.44
CA ASN A 149 -7.35 -11.36 -10.32
C ASN A 149 -6.02 -10.76 -9.83
N VAL A 150 -6.10 -9.64 -9.18
CA VAL A 150 -4.94 -9.00 -8.54
C VAL A 150 -5.18 -8.94 -7.05
N TYR A 151 -4.15 -9.27 -6.29
CA TYR A 151 -4.16 -9.09 -4.84
C TYR A 151 -3.66 -7.69 -4.50
N TYR A 152 -4.43 -6.98 -3.71
CA TYR A 152 -4.08 -5.65 -3.22
C TYR A 152 -3.99 -5.66 -1.71
N LEU A 153 -2.94 -5.01 -1.20
CA LEU A 153 -2.76 -4.81 0.22
C LEU A 153 -2.45 -3.34 0.47
N PHE A 154 -3.22 -2.74 1.38
CA PHE A 154 -3.00 -1.40 1.87
C PHE A 154 -2.60 -1.51 3.33
N ILE A 155 -1.52 -0.89 3.72
CA ILE A 155 -1.04 -0.93 5.10
C ILE A 155 -0.36 0.38 5.47
N GLY A 156 -0.67 0.89 6.65
CA GLY A 156 -0.06 2.12 7.12
C GLY A 156 -0.26 2.36 8.60
N GLU A 157 0.63 3.15 9.17
CA GLU A 157 0.57 3.59 10.55
C GLU A 157 -0.04 4.98 10.58
N MET A 158 -1.32 5.06 10.99
CA MET A 158 -2.08 6.30 11.01
C MET A 158 -3.36 6.13 11.83
N GLU A 159 -4.13 7.19 11.97
CA GLU A 159 -5.44 7.11 12.59
C GLU A 159 -6.40 6.26 11.76
N LYS A 160 -7.29 5.55 12.45
CA LYS A 160 -8.29 4.67 11.83
C LYS A 160 -9.12 5.41 10.78
N GLU A 161 -9.61 6.59 11.13
CA GLU A 161 -10.48 7.38 10.26
C GLU A 161 -9.77 7.78 8.97
N GLU A 162 -8.51 8.12 9.06
CA GLU A 162 -7.69 8.48 7.90
C GLU A 162 -7.48 7.27 6.99
N PHE A 163 -7.14 6.13 7.57
CA PHE A 163 -6.96 4.89 6.82
C PHE A 163 -8.26 4.50 6.10
N ASP A 164 -9.38 4.55 6.81
CA ASP A 164 -10.68 4.19 6.23
C ASP A 164 -11.06 5.10 5.06
N GLU A 165 -10.81 6.41 5.18
CA GLU A 165 -11.12 7.36 4.10
C GLU A 165 -10.27 7.11 2.86
N ILE A 166 -9.01 6.74 3.02
CA ILE A 166 -8.17 6.38 1.88
C ILE A 166 -8.78 5.21 1.11
N ILE A 167 -9.18 4.16 1.84
CA ILE A 167 -9.74 2.95 1.21
C ILE A 167 -11.09 3.23 0.56
N LYS A 168 -11.98 3.96 1.26
CA LYS A 168 -13.32 4.28 0.74
C LYS A 168 -13.30 5.06 -0.57
N LYS A 169 -12.35 5.96 -0.69
CA LYS A 169 -12.33 6.93 -1.80
C LYS A 169 -11.36 6.57 -2.92
N MET A 170 -10.65 5.46 -2.80
CA MET A 170 -9.76 5.04 -3.88
C MET A 170 -10.55 4.59 -5.10
N ILE A 171 -9.96 4.74 -6.26
CA ILE A 171 -10.48 4.22 -7.52
C ILE A 171 -9.36 3.48 -8.26
N PHE A 172 -9.73 2.74 -9.27
CA PHE A 172 -8.77 2.03 -10.11
C PHE A 172 -8.69 2.61 -11.50
#